data_c1c8d64541f003b931f66db44903ad84
#
_entry.id   c1c8d64541f003b931f66db44903ad84
#
_cell.length_a   1.000
_cell.length_b   1.000
_cell.length_c   1.000
_cell.angle_alpha   90.00
_cell.angle_beta   90.00
_cell.angle_gamma   90.00
#
_symmetry.space_group_name_H-M   'P 1'
#
loop_
_entity.id
_entity.type
_entity.pdbx_description
1 polymer ?
#
loop_
_entity_poly.entity_id
_entity_poly.type
_entity_poly.pdbx_seq_one_letter_code
_entity_poly.pdbx_strand_id
1 'polypeptide(L)'
;MSGEIESRVLAEEIINKAIQEIVFKYNAYAPIISSFRIAYTDMIPTMGVDKYARLAINPEFVVKHQLHIKGIVIHEALHVFFGHTTDTRSKLAYTEDAQHNKIANIAEDCAINQFISEPLPNDTINPSTLRQMLGGNVDLEYNESAEYYYDKIMENLDNNGQQEMTNEICSTGEMNGNRMQDALDKMGIEHISQEEVNDKVLQTAQEICKSQGSQYGGLTQFAKEMLNPKVDWRPLLQATIRNAEKKVWTIHAKQTFKRVSRRSGQILIPKRNGEKISVALSFDTSGSISSDMVNQFLAEVKSCMKYSEINECALWHTHNYWYGSPEELERNVEKIFESGGTDEACMGNAEKHCKADLYIHFSDGYHGDNYGFEKPHKNIEILWDGKEIKEIRKEF
;
A
#
# COMPACT_ATOMS: atom_id res chain seq x y z
N MET A 1 20.58 41.31 -13.18
CA MET A 1 19.26 41.70 -13.74
C MET A 1 19.08 41.34 -15.22
N SER A 2 19.90 41.83 -16.18
CA SER A 2 19.70 41.44 -17.60
C SER A 2 19.97 39.95 -17.86
N GLY A 3 21.09 39.40 -17.37
CA GLY A 3 21.43 38.00 -17.57
C GLY A 3 20.48 37.00 -16.88
N GLU A 4 19.93 37.34 -15.71
CA GLU A 4 18.96 36.50 -14.97
C GLU A 4 17.63 36.41 -15.72
N ILE A 5 17.18 37.53 -16.34
CA ILE A 5 15.97 37.56 -17.16
C ILE A 5 16.15 36.71 -18.43
N GLU A 6 17.31 36.80 -19.06
CA GLU A 6 17.63 35.99 -20.26
C GLU A 6 17.72 34.49 -19.91
N SER A 7 18.37 34.13 -18.82
CA SER A 7 18.43 32.72 -18.36
C SER A 7 17.06 32.16 -18.03
N ARG A 8 16.17 32.96 -17.42
CA ARG A 8 14.81 32.55 -17.11
C ARG A 8 13.97 32.31 -18.37
N VAL A 9 13.98 33.24 -19.33
CA VAL A 9 13.23 33.08 -20.58
C VAL A 9 13.71 31.84 -21.34
N LEU A 10 15.03 31.62 -21.42
CA LEU A 10 15.57 30.44 -22.07
C LEU A 10 15.18 29.15 -21.33
N ALA A 11 15.20 29.15 -19.98
CA ALA A 11 14.76 28.00 -19.19
C ALA A 11 13.27 27.68 -19.42
N GLU A 12 12.41 28.70 -19.50
CA GLU A 12 10.98 28.53 -19.81
C GLU A 12 10.78 27.87 -21.19
N GLU A 13 11.53 28.29 -22.22
CA GLU A 13 11.48 27.69 -23.56
C GLU A 13 11.93 26.21 -23.53
N ILE A 14 13.04 25.91 -22.84
CA ILE A 14 13.58 24.54 -22.71
C ILE A 14 12.58 23.63 -21.99
N ILE A 15 12.02 24.07 -20.87
CA ILE A 15 11.05 23.30 -20.09
C ILE A 15 9.77 23.05 -20.89
N ASN A 16 9.20 24.07 -21.50
CA ASN A 16 7.98 23.94 -22.31
C ASN A 16 8.19 22.96 -23.48
N LYS A 17 9.32 23.02 -24.16
CA LYS A 17 9.68 22.07 -25.21
C LYS A 17 9.83 20.66 -24.66
N ALA A 18 10.53 20.48 -23.54
CA ALA A 18 10.72 19.18 -22.90
C ALA A 18 9.38 18.55 -22.51
N ILE A 19 8.47 19.31 -21.87
CA ILE A 19 7.13 18.85 -21.50
C ILE A 19 6.33 18.41 -22.72
N GLN A 20 6.33 19.21 -23.80
CA GLN A 20 5.63 18.85 -25.05
C GLN A 20 6.17 17.53 -25.64
N GLU A 21 7.49 17.37 -25.72
CA GLU A 21 8.13 16.16 -26.22
C GLU A 21 7.83 14.93 -25.33
N ILE A 22 7.84 15.10 -24.01
CA ILE A 22 7.52 14.02 -23.05
C ILE A 22 6.05 13.60 -23.23
N VAL A 23 5.11 14.54 -23.23
CA VAL A 23 3.67 14.25 -23.37
C VAL A 23 3.38 13.56 -24.71
N PHE A 24 4.08 13.94 -25.76
CA PHE A 24 3.93 13.31 -27.09
C PHE A 24 4.51 11.88 -27.11
N LYS A 25 5.71 11.69 -26.56
CA LYS A 25 6.42 10.39 -26.60
C LYS A 25 5.97 9.42 -25.50
N TYR A 26 5.69 9.97 -24.32
CA TYR A 26 5.36 9.24 -23.09
C TYR A 26 4.02 9.71 -22.52
N ASN A 27 2.97 9.53 -23.34
CA ASN A 27 1.62 10.05 -23.05
C ASN A 27 1.05 9.64 -21.68
N ALA A 28 1.49 8.51 -21.13
CA ALA A 28 1.04 8.06 -19.81
C ALA A 28 1.43 9.02 -18.67
N TYR A 29 2.51 9.78 -18.80
CA TYR A 29 2.89 10.78 -17.80
C TYR A 29 2.11 12.10 -17.90
N ALA A 30 1.32 12.28 -18.99
CA ALA A 30 0.60 13.52 -19.25
C ALA A 30 -0.31 13.96 -18.08
N PRO A 31 -1.07 13.09 -17.37
CA PRO A 31 -1.91 13.51 -16.26
C PRO A 31 -1.12 14.18 -15.12
N ILE A 32 0.01 13.60 -14.70
CA ILE A 32 0.86 14.17 -13.65
C ILE A 32 1.54 15.44 -14.14
N ILE A 33 2.21 15.41 -15.29
CA ILE A 33 2.95 16.56 -15.83
C ILE A 33 2.03 17.75 -16.07
N SER A 34 0.80 17.53 -16.55
CA SER A 34 -0.19 18.61 -16.75
C SER A 34 -0.68 19.22 -15.43
N SER A 35 -0.49 18.55 -14.31
CA SER A 35 -0.85 19.08 -13.00
C SER A 35 0.22 19.98 -12.39
N PHE A 36 1.45 19.97 -12.91
CA PHE A 36 2.54 20.75 -12.35
C PHE A 36 2.24 22.25 -12.35
N ARG A 37 2.46 22.87 -11.19
CA ARG A 37 2.49 24.33 -11.01
C ARG A 37 3.94 24.76 -10.97
N ILE A 38 4.41 25.30 -12.12
CA ILE A 38 5.82 25.60 -12.32
C ILE A 38 6.18 26.96 -11.70
N ALA A 39 7.25 26.98 -10.91
CA ALA A 39 7.82 28.16 -10.30
C ALA A 39 9.33 28.23 -10.60
N TYR A 40 9.78 29.34 -11.17
CA TYR A 40 11.21 29.59 -11.41
C TYR A 40 11.79 30.36 -10.23
N THR A 41 12.85 29.81 -9.60
CA THR A 41 13.48 30.36 -8.41
C THR A 41 14.95 29.96 -8.31
N ASP A 42 15.75 30.85 -7.77
CA ASP A 42 17.17 30.62 -7.41
C ASP A 42 17.36 30.11 -5.98
N MET A 43 16.25 29.98 -5.22
CA MET A 43 16.26 29.51 -3.83
C MET A 43 16.64 28.04 -3.70
N ILE A 44 16.56 27.28 -4.78
CA ILE A 44 17.00 25.88 -4.87
C ILE A 44 18.08 25.74 -5.94
N PRO A 45 19.05 24.82 -5.75
CA PRO A 45 20.16 24.65 -6.69
C PRO A 45 19.78 23.93 -8.00
N THR A 46 18.71 23.12 -7.99
CA THR A 46 18.34 22.22 -9.08
C THR A 46 16.88 22.38 -9.51
N MET A 47 16.16 21.29 -9.59
CA MET A 47 14.73 21.18 -9.82
C MET A 47 14.14 20.25 -8.74
N GLY A 48 12.89 20.43 -8.36
CA GLY A 48 12.24 19.55 -7.40
C GLY A 48 10.73 19.78 -7.36
N VAL A 49 9.98 18.72 -7.02
CA VAL A 49 8.53 18.74 -6.90
C VAL A 49 8.10 18.52 -5.44
N ASP A 50 7.05 19.21 -5.01
CA ASP A 50 6.46 19.01 -3.70
C ASP A 50 5.19 18.14 -3.74
N LYS A 51 4.64 17.86 -2.55
CA LYS A 51 3.43 17.03 -2.39
C LYS A 51 2.16 17.59 -3.04
N TYR A 52 2.16 18.85 -3.43
CA TYR A 52 1.05 19.54 -4.10
C TYR A 52 1.29 19.71 -5.61
N ALA A 53 2.21 18.93 -6.18
CA ALA A 53 2.62 19.00 -7.58
C ALA A 53 3.12 20.40 -8.00
N ARG A 54 3.73 21.17 -7.09
CA ARG A 54 4.42 22.41 -7.42
C ARG A 54 5.86 22.08 -7.78
N LEU A 55 6.26 22.44 -9.00
CA LEU A 55 7.59 22.17 -9.55
C LEU A 55 8.44 23.44 -9.45
N ALA A 56 9.38 23.45 -8.51
CA ALA A 56 10.37 24.51 -8.38
C ALA A 56 11.54 24.25 -9.34
N ILE A 57 11.99 25.26 -10.06
CA ILE A 57 13.00 25.16 -11.11
C ILE A 57 14.03 26.27 -10.97
N ASN A 58 15.31 25.89 -10.87
CA ASN A 58 16.39 26.85 -11.01
C ASN A 58 16.71 27.09 -12.50
N PRO A 59 16.56 28.33 -13.01
CA PRO A 59 16.82 28.62 -14.42
C PRO A 59 18.25 28.32 -14.89
N GLU A 60 19.25 28.60 -14.07
CA GLU A 60 20.65 28.34 -14.42
C GLU A 60 20.92 26.84 -14.54
N PHE A 61 20.32 26.03 -13.66
CA PHE A 61 20.42 24.58 -13.73
C PHE A 61 19.84 24.05 -15.05
N VAL A 62 18.68 24.55 -15.48
CA VAL A 62 18.04 24.15 -16.75
C VAL A 62 18.93 24.46 -17.93
N VAL A 63 19.47 25.67 -17.98
CA VAL A 63 20.36 26.10 -19.09
C VAL A 63 21.63 25.26 -19.13
N LYS A 64 22.19 24.92 -17.98
CA LYS A 64 23.39 24.07 -17.87
C LYS A 64 23.13 22.62 -18.28
N HIS A 65 21.95 22.08 -17.99
CA HIS A 65 21.61 20.65 -18.15
C HIS A 65 20.58 20.38 -19.26
N GLN A 66 20.46 21.24 -20.29
CA GLN A 66 19.41 21.17 -21.32
C GLN A 66 19.28 19.80 -22.00
N LEU A 67 20.35 19.03 -22.14
CA LEU A 67 20.31 17.68 -22.72
C LEU A 67 19.61 16.64 -21.83
N HIS A 68 19.54 16.89 -20.53
CA HIS A 68 19.02 15.99 -19.52
C HIS A 68 17.62 16.40 -19.02
N ILE A 69 17.10 17.57 -19.41
CA ILE A 69 15.88 18.15 -18.83
C ILE A 69 14.68 17.23 -19.01
N LYS A 70 14.56 16.51 -20.13
CA LYS A 70 13.46 15.54 -20.31
C LYS A 70 13.51 14.42 -19.26
N GLY A 71 14.70 13.84 -19.05
CA GLY A 71 14.91 12.82 -18.02
C GLY A 71 14.59 13.34 -16.63
N ILE A 72 15.03 14.57 -16.31
CA ILE A 72 14.82 15.20 -14.99
C ILE A 72 13.32 15.51 -14.78
N VAL A 73 12.58 16.02 -15.77
CA VAL A 73 11.13 16.24 -15.65
C VAL A 73 10.37 14.93 -15.44
N ILE A 74 10.78 13.85 -16.11
CA ILE A 74 10.21 12.51 -15.86
C ILE A 74 10.53 12.04 -14.46
N HIS A 75 11.75 12.27 -13.97
CA HIS A 75 12.19 11.95 -12.61
C HIS A 75 11.27 12.63 -11.56
N GLU A 76 11.02 13.93 -11.69
CA GLU A 76 10.11 14.65 -10.80
C GLU A 76 8.66 14.11 -10.89
N ALA A 77 8.21 13.76 -12.10
CA ALA A 77 6.90 13.13 -12.27
C ALA A 77 6.81 11.75 -11.59
N LEU A 78 7.88 10.98 -11.59
CA LEU A 78 7.95 9.69 -10.91
C LEU A 78 8.00 9.82 -9.39
N HIS A 79 8.62 10.88 -8.82
CA HIS A 79 8.49 11.17 -7.39
C HIS A 79 7.03 11.36 -6.98
N VAL A 80 6.23 12.07 -7.78
CA VAL A 80 4.79 12.21 -7.53
C VAL A 80 4.08 10.87 -7.71
N PHE A 81 4.40 10.14 -8.78
CA PHE A 81 3.77 8.85 -9.09
C PHE A 81 3.96 7.82 -7.96
N PHE A 82 5.17 7.71 -7.42
CA PHE A 82 5.47 6.78 -6.32
C PHE A 82 5.10 7.33 -4.93
N GLY A 83 4.62 8.58 -4.85
CA GLY A 83 4.23 9.22 -3.60
C GLY A 83 5.43 9.56 -2.69
N HIS A 84 6.63 9.72 -3.25
CA HIS A 84 7.84 10.09 -2.50
C HIS A 84 7.72 11.46 -1.84
N THR A 85 6.87 12.32 -2.38
CA THR A 85 6.63 13.68 -1.88
C THR A 85 5.60 13.75 -0.73
N THR A 86 4.97 12.63 -0.34
CA THR A 86 3.88 12.62 0.65
C THR A 86 4.37 12.20 2.04
N ASP A 87 3.79 12.81 3.09
CA ASP A 87 4.11 12.50 4.50
C ASP A 87 3.52 11.16 4.97
N THR A 88 2.84 10.43 4.09
CA THR A 88 2.13 9.18 4.44
C THR A 88 3.01 7.93 4.45
N ARG A 89 4.25 8.02 3.96
CA ARG A 89 5.20 6.88 3.95
C ARG A 89 5.89 6.77 5.30
N SER A 90 5.50 5.79 6.08
CA SER A 90 5.96 5.61 7.47
C SER A 90 7.46 5.36 7.62
N LYS A 91 8.13 4.75 6.63
CA LYS A 91 9.54 4.33 6.72
C LYS A 91 10.52 5.35 6.14
N LEU A 92 10.13 6.03 5.07
CA LEU A 92 10.94 7.02 4.37
C LEU A 92 10.42 8.45 4.59
N ALA A 93 9.49 8.63 5.55
CA ALA A 93 8.98 9.94 5.89
C ALA A 93 10.10 10.85 6.38
N TYR A 94 10.02 12.12 5.99
CA TYR A 94 10.97 13.15 6.42
C TYR A 94 11.00 13.26 7.94
N THR A 95 12.20 13.30 8.51
CA THR A 95 12.46 13.42 9.95
C THR A 95 13.40 14.59 10.24
N GLU A 96 13.68 14.86 11.52
CA GLU A 96 14.71 15.82 11.92
C GLU A 96 16.14 15.29 11.68
N ASP A 97 16.30 13.98 11.45
CA ASP A 97 17.58 13.36 11.16
C ASP A 97 17.98 13.60 9.69
N ALA A 98 18.95 14.46 9.49
CA ALA A 98 19.49 14.80 8.17
C ALA A 98 20.11 13.60 7.45
N GLN A 99 20.68 12.64 8.17
CA GLN A 99 21.27 11.44 7.59
C GLN A 99 20.19 10.51 7.07
N HIS A 100 19.14 10.28 7.86
CA HIS A 100 17.97 9.51 7.43
C HIS A 100 17.40 10.09 6.14
N ASN A 101 17.14 11.39 6.10
CA ASN A 101 16.54 12.06 4.94
C ASN A 101 17.40 11.94 3.67
N LYS A 102 18.73 12.00 3.79
CA LYS A 102 19.65 11.81 2.67
C LYS A 102 19.60 10.37 2.13
N ILE A 103 19.63 9.38 3.03
CA ILE A 103 19.56 7.97 2.65
C ILE A 103 18.22 7.66 2.01
N ALA A 104 17.12 8.21 2.55
CA ALA A 104 15.78 8.07 1.98
C ALA A 104 15.72 8.62 0.55
N ASN A 105 16.25 9.84 0.32
CA ASN A 105 16.30 10.44 -1.01
C ASN A 105 17.12 9.62 -2.00
N ILE A 106 18.29 9.11 -1.59
CA ILE A 106 19.12 8.22 -2.42
C ILE A 106 18.37 6.94 -2.80
N ALA A 107 17.66 6.35 -1.86
CA ALA A 107 16.88 5.15 -2.09
C ALA A 107 15.71 5.40 -3.04
N GLU A 108 15.01 6.54 -2.89
CA GLU A 108 13.93 6.99 -3.77
C GLU A 108 14.44 7.25 -5.18
N ASP A 109 15.53 7.97 -5.32
CA ASP A 109 16.17 8.23 -6.62
C ASP A 109 16.61 6.93 -7.31
N CYS A 110 17.22 6.01 -6.55
CA CYS A 110 17.60 4.70 -7.05
C CYS A 110 16.39 3.91 -7.57
N ALA A 111 15.26 3.97 -6.86
CA ALA A 111 14.03 3.27 -7.25
C ALA A 111 13.44 3.80 -8.54
N ILE A 112 13.48 5.11 -8.80
CA ILE A 112 12.82 5.72 -9.96
C ILE A 112 13.72 5.85 -11.18
N ASN A 113 15.03 6.11 -11.01
CA ASN A 113 15.92 6.39 -12.14
C ASN A 113 16.09 5.20 -13.09
N GLN A 114 15.88 3.98 -12.61
CA GLN A 114 15.92 2.78 -13.46
C GLN A 114 14.79 2.70 -14.49
N PHE A 115 13.70 3.47 -14.31
CA PHE A 115 12.56 3.50 -15.22
C PHE A 115 12.65 4.61 -16.27
N ILE A 116 13.68 5.46 -16.21
CA ILE A 116 13.84 6.60 -17.10
C ILE A 116 14.70 6.23 -18.30
N SER A 117 14.10 6.27 -19.50
CA SER A 117 14.79 5.96 -20.75
C SER A 117 15.44 7.19 -21.40
N GLU A 118 15.11 8.41 -20.96
CA GLU A 118 15.73 9.64 -21.42
C GLU A 118 17.07 9.85 -20.72
N PRO A 119 18.03 10.57 -21.35
CA PRO A 119 19.32 10.85 -20.73
C PRO A 119 19.18 11.57 -19.39
N LEU A 120 19.91 11.07 -18.39
CA LEU A 120 20.06 11.67 -17.07
C LEU A 120 21.54 12.13 -16.87
N PRO A 121 21.80 13.04 -15.94
CA PRO A 121 23.17 13.40 -15.56
C PRO A 121 24.01 12.18 -15.14
N ASN A 122 25.34 12.25 -15.33
CA ASN A 122 26.25 11.12 -15.10
C ASN A 122 26.35 10.69 -13.62
N ASP A 123 26.01 11.57 -12.71
CA ASP A 123 26.00 11.36 -11.25
C ASP A 123 24.66 10.79 -10.73
N THR A 124 23.77 10.40 -11.64
CA THR A 124 22.47 9.84 -11.29
C THR A 124 22.61 8.48 -10.61
N ILE A 125 21.91 8.34 -9.48
CA ILE A 125 21.88 7.10 -8.70
C ILE A 125 20.87 6.13 -9.30
N ASN A 126 21.33 4.90 -9.58
CA ASN A 126 20.53 3.75 -10.00
C ASN A 126 21.09 2.48 -9.33
N PRO A 127 20.47 1.31 -9.44
CA PRO A 127 20.96 0.11 -8.76
C PRO A 127 22.42 -0.27 -9.08
N SER A 128 22.90 0.01 -10.31
CA SER A 128 24.31 -0.23 -10.68
C SER A 128 25.29 0.73 -10.00
N THR A 129 24.97 2.03 -9.99
CA THR A 129 25.79 3.05 -9.34
C THR A 129 25.72 2.91 -7.82
N LEU A 130 24.54 2.63 -7.26
CA LEU A 130 24.36 2.36 -5.84
C LEU A 130 25.21 1.14 -5.40
N ARG A 131 25.21 0.04 -6.17
CA ARG A 131 26.05 -1.14 -5.88
C ARG A 131 27.54 -0.77 -5.82
N GLN A 132 28.02 0.08 -6.74
CA GLN A 132 29.42 0.55 -6.72
C GLN A 132 29.71 1.40 -5.48
N MET A 133 28.82 2.32 -5.12
CA MET A 133 28.92 3.15 -3.91
C MET A 133 28.96 2.32 -2.62
N LEU A 134 28.23 1.17 -2.59
CA LEU A 134 28.19 0.23 -1.46
C LEU A 134 29.37 -0.77 -1.47
N GLY A 135 30.43 -0.54 -2.26
CA GLY A 135 31.64 -1.37 -2.28
C GLY A 135 31.60 -2.57 -3.23
N GLY A 136 30.60 -2.65 -4.11
CA GLY A 136 30.53 -3.64 -5.20
C GLY A 136 30.03 -5.05 -4.84
N ASN A 137 30.03 -5.41 -3.55
CA ASN A 137 29.70 -6.76 -3.08
C ASN A 137 28.23 -6.92 -2.62
N VAL A 138 27.44 -5.86 -2.68
CA VAL A 138 26.02 -5.89 -2.29
C VAL A 138 25.20 -6.36 -3.47
N ASP A 139 24.36 -7.39 -3.25
CA ASP A 139 23.40 -7.83 -4.24
C ASP A 139 22.15 -6.94 -4.19
N LEU A 140 21.91 -6.23 -5.29
CA LEU A 140 20.77 -5.34 -5.45
C LEU A 140 19.91 -5.82 -6.62
N GLU A 141 18.65 -6.07 -6.35
CA GLU A 141 17.68 -6.40 -7.38
C GLU A 141 17.18 -5.14 -8.10
N TYR A 142 16.72 -5.30 -9.35
CA TYR A 142 16.12 -4.24 -10.13
C TYR A 142 14.60 -4.26 -9.99
N ASN A 143 13.98 -3.12 -10.23
CA ASN A 143 12.53 -2.91 -10.13
C ASN A 143 11.97 -3.12 -8.72
N GLU A 144 12.78 -2.83 -7.73
CA GLU A 144 12.40 -2.87 -6.32
C GLU A 144 11.94 -1.50 -5.80
N SER A 145 11.27 -1.50 -4.64
CA SER A 145 10.77 -0.27 -4.00
C SER A 145 11.90 0.54 -3.36
N ALA A 146 11.62 1.80 -3.07
CA ALA A 146 12.55 2.67 -2.36
C ALA A 146 12.89 2.13 -0.96
N GLU A 147 11.92 1.49 -0.29
CA GLU A 147 12.13 0.84 1.02
C GLU A 147 13.15 -0.30 0.94
N TYR A 148 13.14 -1.08 -0.14
CA TYR A 148 14.15 -2.13 -0.37
C TYR A 148 15.55 -1.54 -0.47
N TYR A 149 15.75 -0.50 -1.28
CA TYR A 149 17.07 0.13 -1.42
C TYR A 149 17.51 0.81 -0.13
N TYR A 150 16.59 1.44 0.59
CA TYR A 150 16.86 2.02 1.92
C TYR A 150 17.39 0.97 2.90
N ASP A 151 16.71 -0.18 2.99
CA ASP A 151 17.14 -1.27 3.88
C ASP A 151 18.53 -1.80 3.49
N LYS A 152 18.80 -1.95 2.20
CA LYS A 152 20.11 -2.39 1.72
C LYS A 152 21.23 -1.40 2.03
N ILE A 153 20.96 -0.11 1.94
CA ILE A 153 21.91 0.93 2.36
C ILE A 153 22.16 0.82 3.87
N MET A 154 21.10 0.75 4.68
CA MET A 154 21.21 0.65 6.13
C MET A 154 21.96 -0.61 6.59
N GLU A 155 21.62 -1.79 6.05
CA GLU A 155 22.33 -3.05 6.31
C GLU A 155 23.82 -2.96 6.01
N ASN A 156 24.19 -2.26 4.93
CA ASN A 156 25.60 -2.09 4.55
C ASN A 156 26.34 -1.12 5.47
N LEU A 157 25.70 -0.02 5.89
CA LEU A 157 26.26 0.96 6.83
C LEU A 157 26.50 0.32 8.22
N ASP A 158 25.61 -0.51 8.71
CA ASP A 158 25.75 -1.22 9.98
C ASP A 158 26.92 -2.23 9.95
N ASN A 159 27.15 -2.87 8.81
CA ASN A 159 28.20 -3.88 8.65
C ASN A 159 29.61 -3.29 8.43
N ASN A 160 29.75 -2.11 7.82
CA ASN A 160 31.02 -1.56 7.36
C ASN A 160 31.55 -0.36 8.17
N GLY A 161 30.89 0.06 9.26
CA GLY A 161 31.33 1.18 10.10
C GLY A 161 31.13 2.55 9.43
N GLN A 162 30.25 3.31 9.99
CA GLN A 162 29.50 4.48 9.49
C GLN A 162 30.27 5.68 8.91
N GLN A 163 31.60 5.82 9.03
CA GLN A 163 32.20 7.14 8.90
C GLN A 163 32.74 7.54 7.51
N GLU A 164 33.15 6.62 6.65
CA GLU A 164 33.73 7.01 5.33
C GLU A 164 32.67 7.02 4.22
N MET A 165 31.72 6.07 4.21
CA MET A 165 30.67 5.97 3.19
C MET A 165 29.63 7.10 3.25
N THR A 166 29.27 7.55 4.45
CA THR A 166 28.32 8.65 4.62
C THR A 166 28.80 9.97 4.00
N ASN A 167 30.10 10.22 3.94
CA ASN A 167 30.64 11.45 3.37
C ASN A 167 30.59 11.46 1.84
N GLU A 168 30.83 10.33 1.17
CA GLU A 168 30.69 10.21 -0.29
C GLU A 168 29.24 10.23 -0.74
N ILE A 169 28.39 9.46 -0.07
CA ILE A 169 26.95 9.42 -0.33
C ILE A 169 26.29 10.78 -0.02
N CYS A 170 26.76 11.46 1.02
CA CYS A 170 26.19 12.75 1.45
C CYS A 170 26.59 13.95 0.58
N SER A 171 27.47 13.82 -0.40
CA SER A 171 27.87 14.95 -1.26
C SER A 171 26.91 15.26 -2.41
N THR A 172 26.00 14.35 -2.75
CA THR A 172 25.20 14.38 -3.98
C THR A 172 23.74 14.85 -3.84
N GLY A 173 23.24 15.14 -2.66
CA GLY A 173 21.82 15.48 -2.55
C GLY A 173 21.47 16.38 -1.38
N GLU A 174 21.66 17.69 -1.49
CA GLU A 174 21.08 18.65 -0.54
C GLU A 174 19.77 19.25 -1.09
N MET A 175 18.65 18.55 -0.92
CA MET A 175 17.35 19.21 -0.97
C MET A 175 16.56 18.94 0.32
N ASN A 176 16.52 19.91 1.21
CA ASN A 176 15.57 19.95 2.30
C ASN A 176 14.19 20.22 1.72
N GLY A 177 13.34 19.20 1.59
CA GLY A 177 11.97 19.35 1.10
C GLY A 177 11.17 20.47 1.76
N ASN A 178 11.42 20.74 3.05
CA ASN A 178 10.83 21.86 3.79
C ASN A 178 11.28 23.22 3.25
N ARG A 179 12.55 23.39 2.85
CA ARG A 179 13.04 24.67 2.28
C ARG A 179 12.39 24.98 0.94
N MET A 180 12.17 23.97 0.11
CA MET A 180 11.49 24.10 -1.17
C MET A 180 10.02 24.48 -0.97
N GLN A 181 9.33 23.81 -0.06
CA GLN A 181 7.93 24.11 0.26
C GLN A 181 7.78 25.53 0.80
N ASP A 182 8.63 25.93 1.76
CA ASP A 182 8.66 27.30 2.30
C ASP A 182 8.93 28.36 1.22
N ALA A 183 9.79 28.06 0.25
CA ALA A 183 10.07 28.94 -0.87
C ALA A 183 8.85 29.13 -1.78
N LEU A 184 8.19 28.03 -2.14
CA LEU A 184 6.98 28.05 -2.99
C LEU A 184 5.81 28.75 -2.28
N ASP A 185 5.67 28.56 -0.97
CA ASP A 185 4.63 29.25 -0.16
C ASP A 185 4.88 30.76 -0.10
N LYS A 186 6.13 31.18 0.11
CA LYS A 186 6.51 32.61 0.08
C LYS A 186 6.30 33.26 -1.28
N MET A 187 6.44 32.49 -2.37
CA MET A 187 6.17 32.97 -3.72
C MET A 187 4.67 33.02 -4.04
N GLY A 188 3.80 32.50 -3.17
CA GLY A 188 2.35 32.46 -3.36
C GLY A 188 1.92 31.56 -4.54
N ILE A 189 2.68 30.51 -4.84
CA ILE A 189 2.35 29.56 -5.90
C ILE A 189 1.13 28.75 -5.48
N GLU A 190 0.06 28.84 -6.26
CA GLU A 190 -1.14 28.04 -6.06
C GLU A 190 -0.81 26.55 -6.09
N HIS A 191 -1.50 25.79 -5.24
CA HIS A 191 -1.37 24.34 -5.18
C HIS A 191 -2.71 23.67 -5.48
N ILE A 192 -2.67 22.47 -6.02
CA ILE A 192 -3.83 21.61 -6.14
C ILE A 192 -4.03 20.79 -4.85
N SER A 193 -5.23 20.29 -4.62
CA SER A 193 -5.49 19.46 -3.44
C SER A 193 -4.76 18.11 -3.54
N GLN A 194 -4.50 17.49 -2.39
CA GLN A 194 -3.88 16.17 -2.36
C GLN A 194 -4.77 15.11 -3.03
N GLU A 195 -6.10 15.26 -2.97
CA GLU A 195 -7.06 14.40 -3.67
C GLU A 195 -6.88 14.52 -5.19
N GLU A 196 -6.72 15.73 -5.70
CA GLU A 196 -6.50 15.97 -7.13
C GLU A 196 -5.14 15.39 -7.58
N VAL A 197 -4.08 15.50 -6.77
CA VAL A 197 -2.80 14.84 -7.05
C VAL A 197 -2.99 13.33 -7.15
N ASN A 198 -3.68 12.73 -6.18
CA ASN A 198 -3.95 11.28 -6.16
C ASN A 198 -4.75 10.83 -7.40
N ASP A 199 -5.73 11.61 -7.83
CA ASP A 199 -6.49 11.34 -9.05
C ASP A 199 -5.58 11.34 -10.30
N LYS A 200 -4.62 12.27 -10.37
CA LYS A 200 -3.63 12.30 -11.45
C LYS A 200 -2.69 11.10 -11.44
N VAL A 201 -2.28 10.66 -10.25
CA VAL A 201 -1.48 9.45 -10.08
C VAL A 201 -2.26 8.22 -10.58
N LEU A 202 -3.52 8.07 -10.19
CA LEU A 202 -4.37 6.95 -10.64
C LEU A 202 -4.62 6.99 -12.16
N GLN A 203 -4.87 8.18 -12.75
CA GLN A 203 -4.98 8.35 -14.20
C GLN A 203 -3.68 7.92 -14.91
N THR A 204 -2.52 8.33 -14.39
CA THR A 204 -1.21 7.93 -14.92
C THR A 204 -1.03 6.41 -14.85
N ALA A 205 -1.37 5.77 -13.73
CA ALA A 205 -1.31 4.32 -13.59
C ALA A 205 -2.22 3.60 -14.62
N GLN A 206 -3.43 4.12 -14.86
CA GLN A 206 -4.33 3.58 -15.88
C GLN A 206 -3.74 3.68 -17.29
N GLU A 207 -3.14 4.83 -17.64
CA GLU A 207 -2.52 5.03 -18.96
C GLU A 207 -1.28 4.15 -19.14
N ILE A 208 -0.45 3.95 -18.09
CA ILE A 208 0.67 2.99 -18.12
C ILE A 208 0.16 1.57 -18.40
N CYS A 209 -0.91 1.14 -17.70
CA CYS A 209 -1.49 -0.19 -17.91
C CYS A 209 -2.13 -0.39 -19.28
N LYS A 210 -2.68 0.67 -19.89
CA LYS A 210 -3.26 0.62 -21.24
C LYS A 210 -2.20 0.63 -22.34
N SER A 211 -1.02 1.16 -22.06
CA SER A 211 0.05 1.28 -23.06
C SER A 211 0.58 -0.10 -23.45
N GLN A 212 0.47 -0.42 -24.75
CA GLN A 212 1.02 -1.65 -25.31
C GLN A 212 2.48 -1.42 -25.69
N GLY A 213 3.42 -2.08 -25.01
CA GLY A 213 4.84 -2.05 -25.36
C GLY A 213 5.78 -2.01 -24.14
N SER A 214 7.08 -2.18 -24.40
CA SER A 214 8.15 -2.22 -23.38
C SER A 214 8.52 -0.85 -22.81
N GLN A 215 7.87 0.22 -23.25
CA GLN A 215 8.21 1.60 -22.91
C GLN A 215 8.09 1.93 -21.42
N TYR A 216 7.15 1.27 -20.73
CA TYR A 216 6.92 1.42 -19.29
C TYR A 216 7.17 0.10 -18.55
N GLY A 217 7.97 -0.81 -19.09
CA GLY A 217 8.12 -2.22 -18.68
C GLY A 217 8.02 -2.48 -17.18
N GLY A 218 8.99 -2.03 -16.39
CA GLY A 218 9.00 -2.19 -14.94
C GLY A 218 7.87 -1.43 -14.21
N LEU A 219 7.46 -0.24 -14.70
CA LEU A 219 6.38 0.55 -14.11
C LEU A 219 5.00 -0.09 -14.23
N THR A 220 4.80 -0.97 -15.21
CA THR A 220 3.48 -1.59 -15.43
C THR A 220 3.06 -2.44 -14.23
N GLN A 221 4.01 -3.10 -13.56
CA GLN A 221 3.70 -3.87 -12.36
C GLN A 221 3.28 -2.95 -11.21
N PHE A 222 4.05 -1.88 -10.94
CA PHE A 222 3.71 -0.89 -9.90
C PHE A 222 2.37 -0.20 -10.19
N ALA A 223 2.10 0.16 -11.45
CA ALA A 223 0.83 0.74 -11.86
C ALA A 223 -0.35 -0.21 -11.59
N LYS A 224 -0.19 -1.52 -11.85
CA LYS A 224 -1.22 -2.53 -11.52
C LYS A 224 -1.43 -2.64 -10.01
N GLU A 225 -0.37 -2.61 -9.22
CA GLU A 225 -0.44 -2.66 -7.76
C GLU A 225 -1.13 -1.40 -7.18
N MET A 226 -0.91 -0.21 -7.78
CA MET A 226 -1.60 1.02 -7.40
C MET A 226 -3.10 0.99 -7.73
N LEU A 227 -3.46 0.45 -8.89
CA LEU A 227 -4.86 0.34 -9.31
C LEU A 227 -5.62 -0.75 -8.53
N ASN A 228 -4.90 -1.75 -8.05
CA ASN A 228 -5.41 -2.80 -7.18
C ASN A 228 -4.62 -2.77 -5.87
N PRO A 229 -4.83 -1.75 -5.01
CA PRO A 229 -4.11 -1.67 -3.75
C PRO A 229 -4.37 -2.95 -2.97
N LYS A 230 -3.30 -3.61 -2.53
CA LYS A 230 -3.38 -4.68 -1.55
C LYS A 230 -3.91 -4.05 -0.26
N VAL A 231 -5.23 -4.04 -0.11
CA VAL A 231 -5.85 -3.64 1.15
C VAL A 231 -5.33 -4.63 2.17
N ASP A 232 -4.68 -4.16 3.23
CA ASP A 232 -4.41 -5.03 4.36
C ASP A 232 -5.76 -5.50 4.89
N TRP A 233 -6.12 -6.72 4.51
CA TRP A 233 -7.42 -7.32 4.80
C TRP A 233 -7.59 -7.60 6.30
N ARG A 234 -6.48 -7.68 7.04
CA ARG A 234 -6.52 -8.00 8.48
C ARG A 234 -7.30 -6.96 9.30
N PRO A 235 -7.06 -5.64 9.19
CA PRO A 235 -7.89 -4.64 9.86
C PRO A 235 -9.36 -4.69 9.43
N LEU A 236 -9.64 -4.95 8.14
CA LEU A 236 -11.00 -5.07 7.64
C LEU A 236 -11.71 -6.29 8.23
N LEU A 237 -11.05 -7.45 8.24
CA LEU A 237 -11.53 -8.67 8.87
C LEU A 237 -11.77 -8.45 10.37
N GLN A 238 -10.80 -7.88 11.07
CA GLN A 238 -10.91 -7.56 12.50
C GLN A 238 -12.09 -6.65 12.79
N ALA A 239 -12.27 -5.58 12.02
CA ALA A 239 -13.39 -4.66 12.19
C ALA A 239 -14.73 -5.38 11.94
N THR A 240 -14.78 -6.25 10.94
CA THR A 240 -15.98 -7.01 10.59
C THR A 240 -16.36 -7.99 11.68
N ILE A 241 -15.43 -8.82 12.15
CA ILE A 241 -15.66 -9.78 13.23
C ILE A 241 -16.08 -9.05 14.50
N ARG A 242 -15.37 -8.00 14.90
CA ARG A 242 -15.70 -7.22 16.11
C ARG A 242 -17.08 -6.56 16.04
N ASN A 243 -17.48 -6.07 14.87
CA ASN A 243 -18.80 -5.48 14.69
C ASN A 243 -19.90 -6.54 14.77
N ALA A 244 -19.69 -7.72 14.18
CA ALA A 244 -20.61 -8.85 14.24
C ALA A 244 -20.73 -9.37 15.68
N GLU A 245 -19.60 -9.62 16.36
CA GLU A 245 -19.56 -9.99 17.77
C GLU A 245 -20.34 -9.00 18.65
N LYS A 246 -20.10 -7.70 18.47
CA LYS A 246 -20.77 -6.66 19.25
C LYS A 246 -22.27 -6.67 19.01
N LYS A 247 -22.72 -6.88 17.78
CA LYS A 247 -24.16 -6.94 17.43
C LYS A 247 -24.82 -8.15 18.10
N VAL A 248 -24.26 -9.33 17.95
CA VAL A 248 -24.79 -10.58 18.54
C VAL A 248 -24.72 -10.53 20.06
N TRP A 249 -23.58 -10.11 20.63
CA TRP A 249 -23.42 -9.97 22.09
C TRP A 249 -24.46 -9.00 22.69
N THR A 250 -24.81 -7.93 21.98
CA THR A 250 -25.81 -6.96 22.45
C THR A 250 -27.20 -7.60 22.56
N ILE A 251 -27.53 -8.54 21.66
CA ILE A 251 -28.79 -9.27 21.66
C ILE A 251 -28.86 -10.26 22.82
N HIS A 252 -27.77 -10.98 23.09
CA HIS A 252 -27.71 -12.02 24.12
C HIS A 252 -27.38 -11.50 25.53
N ALA A 253 -26.89 -10.27 25.66
CA ALA A 253 -26.48 -9.72 26.95
C ALA A 253 -27.65 -9.52 27.91
N LYS A 254 -27.63 -10.23 29.02
CA LYS A 254 -28.61 -10.08 30.11
C LYS A 254 -28.24 -8.88 31.01
N GLN A 255 -29.26 -8.12 31.41
CA GLN A 255 -29.05 -7.02 32.38
C GLN A 255 -28.84 -7.59 33.78
N THR A 256 -27.83 -7.11 34.49
CA THR A 256 -27.56 -7.45 35.88
C THR A 256 -27.46 -6.21 36.75
N PHE A 257 -28.17 -6.21 37.89
CA PHE A 257 -28.13 -5.15 38.88
C PHE A 257 -27.12 -5.44 40.00
N LYS A 258 -26.33 -6.51 39.90
CA LYS A 258 -25.38 -6.90 40.96
C LYS A 258 -24.13 -6.00 41.04
N ARG A 259 -23.93 -5.07 40.10
CA ARG A 259 -22.78 -4.16 40.09
C ARG A 259 -23.21 -2.73 39.86
N VAL A 260 -22.71 -1.81 40.69
CA VAL A 260 -22.95 -0.37 40.58
C VAL A 260 -22.17 0.19 39.40
N SER A 261 -22.78 1.09 38.64
CA SER A 261 -22.10 1.79 37.56
C SER A 261 -20.99 2.67 38.10
N ARG A 262 -19.78 2.53 37.56
CA ARG A 262 -18.63 3.39 37.92
C ARG A 262 -18.77 4.84 37.42
N ARG A 263 -19.74 5.15 36.53
CA ARG A 263 -19.94 6.49 35.96
C ARG A 263 -20.91 7.36 36.75
N SER A 264 -21.80 6.75 37.51
CA SER A 264 -22.81 7.50 38.25
C SER A 264 -22.92 6.92 39.67
N GLY A 265 -22.06 7.29 40.59
CA GLY A 265 -21.96 6.71 41.94
C GLY A 265 -23.24 6.56 42.77
N GLN A 266 -24.40 6.99 42.27
CA GLN A 266 -25.69 6.96 43.00
C GLN A 266 -26.83 6.20 42.30
N ILE A 267 -26.68 5.83 41.01
CA ILE A 267 -27.74 5.12 40.23
C ILE A 267 -27.27 3.73 39.85
N LEU A 268 -28.03 2.70 40.23
CA LEU A 268 -27.86 1.33 39.76
C LEU A 268 -28.25 1.26 38.27
N ILE A 269 -27.29 1.49 37.40
CA ILE A 269 -27.47 1.24 35.96
C ILE A 269 -27.15 -0.24 35.72
N PRO A 270 -28.07 -1.02 35.16
CA PRO A 270 -27.78 -2.41 34.89
C PRO A 270 -26.60 -2.55 33.96
N LYS A 271 -25.61 -3.33 34.39
CA LYS A 271 -24.50 -3.70 33.52
C LYS A 271 -24.94 -4.91 32.68
N ARG A 272 -24.70 -4.86 31.38
CA ARG A 272 -24.89 -6.03 30.54
C ARG A 272 -23.75 -7.03 30.79
N ASN A 273 -24.11 -8.24 31.24
CA ASN A 273 -23.22 -9.38 31.25
C ASN A 273 -23.62 -10.27 30.07
N GLY A 274 -22.78 -10.35 29.05
CA GLY A 274 -22.92 -11.31 27.95
C GLY A 274 -22.07 -12.54 28.25
N GLU A 275 -22.59 -13.69 27.89
CA GLU A 275 -21.80 -14.90 27.71
C GLU A 275 -20.94 -14.72 26.45
N LYS A 276 -19.85 -15.46 26.31
CA LYS A 276 -19.10 -15.49 25.07
C LYS A 276 -20.00 -16.00 23.94
N ILE A 277 -19.81 -15.44 22.76
CA ILE A 277 -20.57 -15.80 21.58
C ILE A 277 -19.93 -17.04 20.96
N SER A 278 -20.75 -18.00 20.57
CA SER A 278 -20.29 -19.17 19.82
C SER A 278 -20.11 -18.81 18.33
N VAL A 279 -18.95 -19.13 17.79
CA VAL A 279 -18.63 -18.93 16.38
C VAL A 279 -18.33 -20.28 15.73
N ALA A 280 -18.90 -20.50 14.55
CA ALA A 280 -18.52 -21.60 13.68
C ALA A 280 -17.78 -21.07 12.46
N LEU A 281 -16.72 -21.77 12.07
CA LEU A 281 -15.96 -21.50 10.86
C LEU A 281 -16.25 -22.60 9.84
N SER A 282 -16.37 -22.23 8.59
CA SER A 282 -16.39 -23.21 7.50
C SER A 282 -15.44 -22.80 6.39
N PHE A 283 -14.72 -23.77 5.87
CA PHE A 283 -13.69 -23.57 4.87
C PHE A 283 -14.01 -24.36 3.62
N ASP A 284 -14.01 -23.64 2.51
CA ASP A 284 -13.95 -24.24 1.18
C ASP A 284 -12.56 -24.86 0.99
N THR A 285 -12.52 -26.08 0.51
CA THR A 285 -11.29 -26.81 0.18
C THR A 285 -11.26 -27.18 -1.30
N SER A 286 -11.86 -26.34 -2.15
CA SER A 286 -11.74 -26.44 -3.60
C SER A 286 -10.28 -26.28 -4.05
N GLY A 287 -9.98 -26.66 -5.29
CA GLY A 287 -8.60 -26.84 -5.79
C GLY A 287 -7.67 -25.62 -5.70
N SER A 288 -8.18 -24.42 -5.45
CA SER A 288 -7.42 -23.17 -5.25
C SER A 288 -6.97 -22.92 -3.81
N ILE A 289 -7.51 -23.63 -2.83
CA ILE A 289 -7.23 -23.46 -1.40
C ILE A 289 -6.32 -24.59 -0.91
N SER A 290 -5.32 -24.24 -0.09
CA SER A 290 -4.39 -25.18 0.53
C SER A 290 -4.59 -25.33 2.04
N SER A 291 -4.06 -26.41 2.62
CA SER A 291 -4.07 -26.65 4.07
C SER A 291 -3.40 -25.52 4.86
N ASP A 292 -2.31 -24.97 4.34
CA ASP A 292 -1.59 -23.84 4.96
C ASP A 292 -2.47 -22.59 5.04
N MET A 293 -3.28 -22.35 4.01
CA MET A 293 -4.21 -21.25 3.94
C MET A 293 -5.30 -21.38 5.02
N VAL A 294 -5.84 -22.58 5.23
CA VAL A 294 -6.82 -22.85 6.30
C VAL A 294 -6.23 -22.56 7.67
N ASN A 295 -4.99 -23.01 7.93
CA ASN A 295 -4.29 -22.73 9.19
C ASN A 295 -4.04 -21.23 9.41
N GLN A 296 -3.62 -20.52 8.38
CA GLN A 296 -3.38 -19.08 8.45
C GLN A 296 -4.67 -18.32 8.78
N PHE A 297 -5.79 -18.64 8.13
CA PHE A 297 -7.08 -18.04 8.44
C PHE A 297 -7.55 -18.33 9.85
N LEU A 298 -7.42 -19.58 10.28
CA LEU A 298 -7.80 -19.97 11.63
C LEU A 298 -7.03 -19.16 12.69
N ALA A 299 -5.72 -18.97 12.49
CA ALA A 299 -4.88 -18.17 13.36
C ALA A 299 -5.31 -16.70 13.39
N GLU A 300 -5.58 -16.11 12.23
CA GLU A 300 -6.01 -14.70 12.11
C GLU A 300 -7.37 -14.49 12.76
N VAL A 301 -8.35 -15.35 12.53
CA VAL A 301 -9.65 -15.26 13.16
C VAL A 301 -9.55 -15.39 14.68
N LYS A 302 -8.78 -16.34 15.19
CA LYS A 302 -8.50 -16.49 16.63
C LYS A 302 -7.92 -15.20 17.23
N SER A 303 -7.00 -14.53 16.52
CA SER A 303 -6.37 -13.29 16.97
C SER A 303 -7.35 -12.12 17.08
N CYS A 304 -8.42 -12.13 16.29
CA CYS A 304 -9.43 -11.07 16.22
C CYS A 304 -10.51 -11.19 17.29
N MET A 305 -10.74 -12.39 17.82
CA MET A 305 -11.85 -12.70 18.73
C MET A 305 -11.57 -12.22 20.15
N LYS A 306 -12.41 -11.33 20.63
CA LYS A 306 -12.34 -10.80 22.01
C LYS A 306 -13.49 -11.26 22.90
N TYR A 307 -14.67 -11.45 22.33
CA TYR A 307 -15.92 -11.71 23.04
C TYR A 307 -16.57 -13.02 22.59
N SER A 308 -15.88 -13.79 21.76
CA SER A 308 -16.37 -15.03 21.17
C SER A 308 -15.39 -16.18 21.36
N GLU A 309 -15.86 -17.40 21.13
CA GLU A 309 -15.09 -18.62 21.07
C GLU A 309 -15.47 -19.38 19.80
N ILE A 310 -14.46 -19.95 19.11
CA ILE A 310 -14.70 -20.85 17.99
C ILE A 310 -15.09 -22.20 18.59
N ASN A 311 -16.31 -22.61 18.38
CA ASN A 311 -16.82 -23.87 18.93
C ASN A 311 -16.60 -25.01 17.96
N GLU A 312 -16.75 -24.76 16.66
CA GLU A 312 -16.72 -25.81 15.66
C GLU A 312 -16.21 -25.28 14.32
N CYS A 313 -15.48 -26.13 13.61
CA CYS A 313 -14.99 -25.90 12.26
C CYS A 313 -15.57 -26.96 11.32
N ALA A 314 -15.85 -26.55 10.08
CA ALA A 314 -16.29 -27.45 9.01
C ALA A 314 -15.37 -27.30 7.80
N LEU A 315 -15.04 -28.41 7.14
CA LEU A 315 -14.39 -28.43 5.85
C LEU A 315 -15.36 -28.97 4.79
N TRP A 316 -15.36 -28.35 3.63
CA TRP A 316 -16.25 -28.72 2.53
C TRP A 316 -15.65 -28.45 1.16
N HIS A 317 -16.12 -29.17 0.16
CA HIS A 317 -15.91 -28.93 -1.26
C HIS A 317 -17.23 -29.15 -2.01
N THR A 318 -17.46 -30.25 -2.68
CA THR A 318 -18.77 -30.66 -3.23
C THR A 318 -19.74 -31.17 -2.17
N HIS A 319 -19.25 -31.42 -0.95
CA HIS A 319 -20.03 -31.81 0.23
C HIS A 319 -19.25 -31.49 1.50
N ASN A 320 -19.94 -31.40 2.64
CA ASN A 320 -19.27 -31.26 3.93
C ASN A 320 -18.73 -32.63 4.35
N TYR A 321 -17.42 -32.75 4.45
CA TYR A 321 -16.76 -34.05 4.74
C TYR A 321 -16.13 -34.12 6.12
N TRP A 322 -15.91 -32.98 6.78
CA TRP A 322 -15.36 -32.96 8.13
C TRP A 322 -15.97 -31.87 9.01
N TYR A 323 -16.17 -32.21 10.29
CA TYR A 323 -16.56 -31.31 11.37
C TYR A 323 -15.76 -31.62 12.61
N GLY A 324 -15.30 -30.62 13.35
CA GLY A 324 -14.51 -30.81 14.57
C GLY A 324 -14.12 -29.53 15.25
N SER A 325 -13.32 -29.66 16.31
CA SER A 325 -12.83 -28.50 17.06
C SER A 325 -11.72 -27.75 16.32
N PRO A 326 -11.55 -26.44 16.60
CA PRO A 326 -10.46 -25.67 16.02
C PRO A 326 -9.06 -26.22 16.38
N GLU A 327 -8.91 -26.83 17.55
CA GLU A 327 -7.66 -27.45 18.00
C GLU A 327 -7.36 -28.77 17.25
N GLU A 328 -8.39 -29.50 16.90
CA GLU A 328 -8.25 -30.70 16.10
C GLU A 328 -7.91 -30.38 14.65
N LEU A 329 -8.56 -29.36 14.08
CA LEU A 329 -8.25 -28.87 12.75
C LEU A 329 -6.77 -28.41 12.68
N GLU A 330 -6.33 -27.56 13.58
CA GLU A 330 -4.97 -27.02 13.60
C GLU A 330 -3.87 -28.09 13.67
N ARG A 331 -4.14 -29.17 14.44
CA ARG A 331 -3.17 -30.28 14.60
C ARG A 331 -3.15 -31.24 13.42
N ASN A 332 -4.24 -31.40 12.72
CA ASN A 332 -4.41 -32.50 11.76
C ASN A 332 -4.84 -32.03 10.38
N VAL A 333 -4.81 -30.72 10.07
CA VAL A 333 -5.32 -30.17 8.82
C VAL A 333 -4.75 -30.91 7.60
N GLU A 334 -3.44 -31.17 7.55
CA GLU A 334 -2.79 -31.86 6.44
C GLU A 334 -3.32 -33.29 6.20
N LYS A 335 -3.83 -33.95 7.26
CA LYS A 335 -4.35 -35.31 7.18
C LYS A 335 -5.83 -35.37 6.84
N ILE A 336 -6.56 -34.32 7.24
CA ILE A 336 -8.02 -34.24 7.08
C ILE A 336 -8.38 -33.53 5.77
N PHE A 337 -7.44 -32.75 5.23
CA PHE A 337 -7.69 -31.91 4.06
C PHE A 337 -7.94 -32.74 2.80
N GLU A 338 -9.11 -32.57 2.20
CA GLU A 338 -9.46 -33.13 0.92
C GLU A 338 -9.76 -31.98 -0.07
N SER A 339 -9.30 -32.09 -1.30
CA SER A 339 -9.55 -31.10 -2.35
C SER A 339 -10.57 -31.61 -3.35
N GLY A 340 -11.49 -30.74 -3.77
CA GLY A 340 -12.55 -31.12 -4.71
C GLY A 340 -13.06 -29.96 -5.55
N GLY A 341 -14.25 -30.08 -6.10
CA GLY A 341 -15.00 -28.98 -6.70
C GLY A 341 -15.69 -28.12 -5.63
N THR A 342 -16.56 -27.20 -6.03
CA THR A 342 -17.24 -26.27 -5.08
C THR A 342 -18.76 -26.42 -5.18
N ASP A 343 -19.43 -26.50 -4.02
CA ASP A 343 -20.90 -26.43 -3.90
C ASP A 343 -21.25 -25.52 -2.72
N GLU A 344 -21.78 -24.35 -3.01
CA GLU A 344 -22.15 -23.31 -2.03
C GLU A 344 -23.22 -23.76 -1.03
N ALA A 345 -24.05 -24.74 -1.36
CA ALA A 345 -25.05 -25.29 -0.43
C ALA A 345 -24.39 -25.91 0.82
N CYS A 346 -23.09 -26.22 0.75
CA CYS A 346 -22.32 -26.71 1.89
C CYS A 346 -22.20 -25.69 3.04
N MET A 347 -22.21 -24.40 2.75
CA MET A 347 -22.22 -23.34 3.78
C MET A 347 -23.52 -23.39 4.60
N GLY A 348 -24.67 -23.53 3.93
CA GLY A 348 -25.98 -23.72 4.62
C GLY A 348 -26.06 -25.02 5.41
N ASN A 349 -25.44 -26.09 4.93
CA ASN A 349 -25.33 -27.34 5.68
C ASN A 349 -24.44 -27.18 6.92
N ALA A 350 -23.32 -26.46 6.83
CA ALA A 350 -22.47 -26.13 7.97
C ALA A 350 -23.24 -25.30 9.02
N GLU A 351 -24.04 -24.31 8.60
CA GLU A 351 -24.93 -23.55 9.50
C GLU A 351 -25.89 -24.46 10.28
N LYS A 352 -26.53 -25.42 9.61
CA LYS A 352 -27.47 -26.34 10.22
C LYS A 352 -26.79 -27.28 11.22
N HIS A 353 -25.56 -27.72 10.92
CA HIS A 353 -24.78 -28.63 11.77
C HIS A 353 -24.21 -27.95 12.99
N CYS A 354 -23.45 -26.87 12.80
CA CYS A 354 -22.60 -26.28 13.82
C CYS A 354 -23.30 -25.42 14.89
N LYS A 355 -24.59 -25.15 14.82
CA LYS A 355 -25.44 -24.45 15.82
C LYS A 355 -24.73 -23.29 16.56
N ALA A 356 -24.18 -22.34 15.86
CA ALA A 356 -23.47 -21.19 16.41
C ALA A 356 -24.33 -19.91 16.41
N ASP A 357 -23.81 -18.88 17.10
CA ASP A 357 -24.41 -17.55 17.11
C ASP A 357 -23.97 -16.70 15.92
N LEU A 358 -22.80 -17.03 15.36
CA LEU A 358 -22.20 -16.38 14.19
C LEU A 358 -21.48 -17.44 13.35
N TYR A 359 -21.64 -17.37 12.05
CA TYR A 359 -20.98 -18.24 11.08
C TYR A 359 -20.06 -17.43 10.18
N ILE A 360 -18.85 -17.90 9.98
CA ILE A 360 -17.87 -17.28 9.09
C ILE A 360 -17.41 -18.34 8.09
N HIS A 361 -17.69 -18.07 6.82
CA HIS A 361 -17.39 -18.95 5.69
C HIS A 361 -16.22 -18.40 4.90
N PHE A 362 -15.28 -19.26 4.53
CA PHE A 362 -14.13 -18.94 3.69
C PHE A 362 -14.23 -19.68 2.37
N SER A 363 -14.14 -18.94 1.27
CA SER A 363 -14.20 -19.46 -0.09
C SER A 363 -13.35 -18.62 -1.04
N ASP A 364 -13.02 -19.15 -2.21
CA ASP A 364 -12.38 -18.42 -3.31
C ASP A 364 -13.38 -17.65 -4.20
N GLY A 365 -14.69 -17.85 -3.96
CA GLY A 365 -15.77 -17.20 -4.67
C GLY A 365 -16.13 -17.77 -6.04
N TYR A 366 -15.55 -18.92 -6.41
CA TYR A 366 -15.91 -19.61 -7.64
C TYR A 366 -17.13 -20.53 -7.45
N HIS A 367 -18.24 -19.96 -6.99
CA HIS A 367 -19.51 -20.64 -6.73
C HIS A 367 -20.70 -19.72 -7.02
N GLY A 368 -21.91 -20.28 -7.02
CA GLY A 368 -23.14 -19.52 -7.16
C GLY A 368 -23.62 -18.88 -5.85
N ASP A 369 -24.83 -18.36 -5.86
CA ASP A 369 -25.44 -17.66 -4.71
C ASP A 369 -26.54 -18.49 -4.01
N ASN A 370 -26.56 -19.81 -4.20
CA ASN A 370 -27.59 -20.68 -3.62
C ASN A 370 -27.14 -21.33 -2.29
N TYR A 371 -26.85 -20.52 -1.31
CA TYR A 371 -26.23 -20.93 -0.02
C TYR A 371 -27.15 -21.79 0.87
N GLY A 372 -28.46 -21.63 0.76
CA GLY A 372 -29.45 -22.36 1.57
C GLY A 372 -29.41 -22.03 3.07
N PHE A 373 -28.99 -20.81 3.44
CA PHE A 373 -28.94 -20.34 4.83
C PHE A 373 -30.34 -20.25 5.45
N GLU A 374 -30.48 -20.75 6.69
CA GLU A 374 -31.69 -20.57 7.51
C GLU A 374 -31.72 -19.21 8.23
N LYS A 375 -30.55 -18.68 8.55
CA LYS A 375 -30.35 -17.41 9.28
C LYS A 375 -29.33 -16.51 8.56
N PRO A 376 -29.68 -15.97 7.38
CA PRO A 376 -28.71 -15.21 6.56
C PRO A 376 -27.96 -14.11 7.34
N HIS A 377 -28.66 -13.40 8.23
CA HIS A 377 -28.10 -12.32 9.04
C HIS A 377 -27.00 -12.74 10.06
N LYS A 378 -26.79 -14.03 10.24
CA LYS A 378 -25.76 -14.60 11.10
C LYS A 378 -24.54 -15.09 10.31
N ASN A 379 -24.59 -15.03 9.00
CA ASN A 379 -23.56 -15.54 8.13
C ASN A 379 -22.66 -14.39 7.61
N ILE A 380 -21.39 -14.65 7.51
CA ILE A 380 -20.38 -13.78 6.89
C ILE A 380 -19.57 -14.66 5.96
N GLU A 381 -19.51 -14.30 4.70
CA GLU A 381 -18.64 -14.95 3.74
C GLU A 381 -17.44 -14.08 3.46
N ILE A 382 -16.26 -14.69 3.48
CA ILE A 382 -14.97 -14.07 3.21
C ILE A 382 -14.40 -14.71 1.96
N LEU A 383 -14.34 -13.93 0.88
CA LEU A 383 -13.79 -14.36 -0.39
C LEU A 383 -12.28 -14.09 -0.43
N TRP A 384 -11.50 -15.12 -0.67
CA TRP A 384 -10.05 -15.08 -0.67
C TRP A 384 -9.45 -15.80 -1.88
N ASP A 385 -8.43 -15.25 -2.51
CA ASP A 385 -7.76 -15.83 -3.69
C ASP A 385 -6.40 -16.49 -3.39
N GLY A 386 -6.10 -16.70 -2.11
CA GLY A 386 -4.81 -17.26 -1.68
C GLY A 386 -3.77 -16.21 -1.31
N LYS A 387 -4.00 -14.94 -1.64
CA LYS A 387 -3.10 -13.83 -1.35
C LYS A 387 -3.80 -12.72 -0.57
N GLU A 388 -5.03 -12.38 -0.95
CA GLU A 388 -5.78 -11.27 -0.36
C GLU A 388 -7.28 -11.59 -0.28
N ILE A 389 -7.98 -10.89 0.62
CA ILE A 389 -9.44 -10.93 0.68
C ILE A 389 -9.98 -10.05 -0.43
N LYS A 390 -10.76 -10.64 -1.35
CA LYS A 390 -11.42 -9.94 -2.44
C LYS A 390 -12.67 -9.20 -1.96
N GLU A 391 -13.45 -9.84 -1.13
CA GLU A 391 -14.75 -9.35 -0.70
C GLU A 391 -15.15 -9.94 0.66
N ILE A 392 -15.94 -9.20 1.44
CA ILE A 392 -16.63 -9.70 2.64
C ILE A 392 -18.11 -9.46 2.48
N ARG A 393 -18.87 -10.53 2.28
CA ARG A 393 -20.32 -10.51 2.13
C ARG A 393 -21.01 -10.71 3.48
N LYS A 394 -22.05 -9.96 3.75
CA LYS A 394 -22.82 -9.95 5.02
C LYS A 394 -24.33 -9.95 4.81
N GLU A 395 -24.75 -9.73 3.58
CA GLU A 395 -26.16 -9.65 3.19
C GLU A 395 -26.43 -10.76 2.18
N PHE A 396 -27.20 -11.76 2.58
CA PHE A 396 -27.53 -12.94 1.79
C PHE A 396 -29.05 -13.06 1.60
#